data_59342b478eac73891375d542f58baa7c
#
_entry.id   59342b478eac73891375d542f58baa7c
#
_cell.length_a   1.000
_cell.length_b   1.000
_cell.length_c   1.000
_cell.angle_alpha   90.00
_cell.angle_beta   90.00
_cell.angle_gamma   90.00
#
_symmetry.space_group_name_H-M   'P 1'
#
loop_
_entity.id
_entity.type
_entity.pdbx_description
1 polymer ?
#
loop_
_entity_poly.entity_id
_entity_poly.type
_entity_poly.pdbx_seq_one_letter_code
_entity_poly.pdbx_strand_id
1 'polypeptide(L)'
;MSNEKSTTLKKILSAGKAEFLEKDFNSASLRNIVKTAGVTTGAFYGYFSGKEALFAALVEEHAKAIMNIFMSAQEDFKKLPEEEKANHMGVESRTSLNKIVDYIYEHFDEFKLIICKSEGTSYENFIHNMVAVSYTHLRAHE
;
A
#
# COMPACT_ATOMS: atom_id res chain seq x y z
N MET A 1 -9.45 -23.93 -16.93
CA MET A 1 -8.70 -24.05 -15.66
C MET A 1 -8.09 -22.72 -15.22
N SER A 2 -7.38 -21.99 -16.08
CA SER A 2 -6.82 -20.69 -15.71
C SER A 2 -7.88 -19.65 -15.35
N ASN A 3 -9.07 -19.70 -16.00
CA ASN A 3 -10.16 -18.76 -15.71
C ASN A 3 -10.81 -19.01 -14.35
N GLU A 4 -10.92 -20.27 -13.93
CA GLU A 4 -11.51 -20.63 -12.63
C GLU A 4 -10.59 -20.17 -11.47
N LYS A 5 -9.27 -20.41 -11.61
CA LYS A 5 -8.30 -19.95 -10.63
C LYS A 5 -8.29 -18.43 -10.52
N SER A 6 -8.31 -17.72 -11.66
CA SER A 6 -8.37 -16.27 -11.68
C SER A 6 -9.65 -15.74 -11.03
N THR A 7 -10.79 -16.40 -11.27
CA THR A 7 -12.08 -16.01 -10.69
C THR A 7 -12.10 -16.26 -9.17
N THR A 8 -11.59 -17.41 -8.72
CA THR A 8 -11.49 -17.73 -7.30
C THR A 8 -10.60 -16.74 -6.57
N LEU A 9 -9.45 -16.41 -7.13
CA LEU A 9 -8.52 -15.43 -6.56
C LEU A 9 -9.19 -14.07 -6.43
N LYS A 10 -9.90 -13.61 -7.46
CA LYS A 10 -10.63 -12.34 -7.43
C LYS A 10 -11.71 -12.31 -6.35
N LYS A 11 -12.42 -13.42 -6.16
CA LYS A 11 -13.42 -13.55 -5.10
C LYS A 11 -12.80 -13.43 -3.71
N ILE A 12 -11.65 -14.08 -3.51
CA ILE A 12 -10.93 -14.02 -2.23
C ILE A 12 -10.43 -12.60 -1.97
N LEU A 13 -9.81 -11.96 -2.97
CA LEU A 13 -9.30 -10.59 -2.84
C LEU A 13 -10.43 -9.61 -2.53
N SER A 14 -11.56 -9.71 -3.23
CA SER A 14 -12.72 -8.84 -3.01
C SER A 14 -13.31 -9.03 -1.61
N ALA A 15 -13.48 -10.28 -1.18
CA ALA A 15 -14.00 -10.59 0.16
C ALA A 15 -13.06 -10.12 1.25
N GLY A 16 -11.75 -10.32 1.06
CA GLY A 16 -10.73 -9.87 2.01
C GLY A 16 -10.73 -8.35 2.14
N LYS A 17 -10.76 -7.64 1.03
CA LYS A 17 -10.80 -6.17 1.02
C LYS A 17 -12.02 -5.66 1.80
N ALA A 18 -13.19 -6.21 1.55
CA ALA A 18 -14.42 -5.81 2.25
C ALA A 18 -14.32 -6.06 3.77
N GLU A 19 -13.81 -7.22 4.16
CA GLU A 19 -13.67 -7.59 5.58
C GLU A 19 -12.68 -6.67 6.30
N PHE A 20 -11.50 -6.41 5.70
CA PHE A 20 -10.49 -5.55 6.30
C PHE A 20 -10.95 -4.08 6.38
N LEU A 21 -11.68 -3.60 5.40
CA LEU A 21 -12.22 -2.23 5.43
C LEU A 21 -13.26 -2.07 6.53
N GLU A 22 -14.08 -3.09 6.76
CA GLU A 22 -15.12 -3.05 7.77
C GLU A 22 -14.57 -3.21 9.19
N LYS A 23 -13.66 -4.17 9.41
CA LYS A 23 -13.25 -4.62 10.75
C LYS A 23 -11.81 -4.34 11.12
N ASP A 24 -11.01 -3.77 10.24
CA ASP A 24 -9.54 -3.73 10.31
C ASP A 24 -8.90 -5.14 10.25
N PHE A 25 -7.55 -5.18 10.22
CA PHE A 25 -6.83 -6.44 10.07
C PHE A 25 -6.98 -7.35 11.30
N ASN A 26 -6.77 -6.79 12.50
CA ASN A 26 -6.79 -7.59 13.73
C ASN A 26 -8.15 -8.25 13.99
N SER A 27 -9.22 -7.52 13.73
CA SER A 27 -10.58 -7.99 13.98
C SER A 27 -11.16 -8.78 12.81
N ALA A 28 -10.51 -8.76 11.65
CA ALA A 28 -10.99 -9.46 10.46
C ALA A 28 -11.00 -10.98 10.67
N SER A 29 -12.07 -11.62 10.22
CA SER A 29 -12.29 -13.05 10.35
C SER A 29 -12.00 -13.76 9.04
N LEU A 30 -11.01 -14.65 9.04
CA LEU A 30 -10.72 -15.51 7.90
C LEU A 30 -11.94 -16.35 7.52
N ARG A 31 -12.66 -16.83 8.52
CA ARG A 31 -13.89 -17.60 8.30
C ARG A 31 -14.94 -16.80 7.53
N ASN A 32 -15.12 -15.52 7.88
CA ASN A 32 -16.05 -14.65 7.16
C ASN A 32 -15.56 -14.36 5.74
N ILE A 33 -14.27 -14.18 5.55
CA ILE A 33 -13.68 -13.96 4.22
C ILE A 33 -13.97 -15.15 3.31
N VAL A 34 -13.69 -16.35 3.78
CA VAL A 34 -13.91 -17.59 3.04
C VAL A 34 -15.39 -17.77 2.71
N LYS A 35 -16.27 -17.51 3.67
CA LYS A 35 -17.72 -17.59 3.50
C LYS A 35 -18.22 -16.58 2.46
N THR A 36 -17.80 -15.34 2.58
CA THR A 36 -18.20 -14.25 1.66
C THR A 36 -17.70 -14.53 0.24
N ALA A 37 -16.48 -15.04 0.10
CA ALA A 37 -15.90 -15.41 -1.19
C ALA A 37 -16.59 -16.61 -1.83
N GLY A 38 -17.30 -17.41 -1.04
CA GLY A 38 -17.95 -18.62 -1.52
C GLY A 38 -16.96 -19.72 -1.89
N VAL A 39 -15.83 -19.78 -1.17
CA VAL A 39 -14.78 -20.78 -1.39
C VAL A 39 -14.59 -21.63 -0.14
N THR A 40 -13.89 -22.75 -0.27
CA THR A 40 -13.55 -23.59 0.88
C THR A 40 -12.30 -23.01 1.57
N THR A 41 -12.12 -23.33 2.84
CA THR A 41 -10.91 -22.97 3.58
C THR A 41 -9.66 -23.54 2.90
N GLY A 42 -9.74 -24.79 2.41
CA GLY A 42 -8.64 -25.40 1.66
C GLY A 42 -8.29 -24.64 0.39
N ALA A 43 -9.30 -24.18 -0.35
CA ALA A 43 -9.07 -23.36 -1.55
C ALA A 43 -8.38 -22.05 -1.19
N PHE A 44 -8.78 -21.40 -0.10
CA PHE A 44 -8.11 -20.19 0.39
C PHE A 44 -6.62 -20.45 0.66
N TYR A 45 -6.29 -21.51 1.39
CA TYR A 45 -4.91 -21.83 1.72
C TYR A 45 -4.07 -22.27 0.51
N GLY A 46 -4.72 -22.56 -0.61
CA GLY A 46 -4.02 -22.77 -1.88
C GLY A 46 -3.47 -21.47 -2.48
N TYR A 47 -4.03 -20.33 -2.11
CA TYR A 47 -3.59 -19.01 -2.61
C TYR A 47 -2.79 -18.21 -1.58
N PHE A 48 -3.15 -18.29 -0.31
CA PHE A 48 -2.55 -17.47 0.74
C PHE A 48 -2.26 -18.30 1.98
N SER A 49 -1.15 -18.00 2.65
CA SER A 49 -0.77 -18.68 3.89
C SER A 49 -1.64 -18.28 5.10
N GLY A 50 -2.35 -17.15 5.00
CA GLY A 50 -3.22 -16.64 6.04
C GLY A 50 -3.71 -15.25 5.70
N LYS A 51 -4.40 -14.59 6.64
CA LYS A 51 -4.97 -13.28 6.39
C LYS A 51 -3.91 -12.18 6.21
N GLU A 52 -2.72 -12.35 6.80
CA GLU A 52 -1.62 -11.38 6.60
C GLU A 52 -1.13 -11.39 5.16
N ALA A 53 -0.95 -12.57 4.56
CA ALA A 53 -0.57 -12.70 3.16
C ALA A 53 -1.64 -12.09 2.23
N LEU A 54 -2.91 -12.30 2.56
CA LEU A 54 -4.02 -11.70 1.82
C LEU A 54 -4.00 -10.17 1.92
N PHE A 55 -3.80 -9.64 3.11
CA PHE A 55 -3.71 -8.19 3.32
C PHE A 55 -2.55 -7.61 2.49
N ALA A 56 -1.38 -8.23 2.57
CA ALA A 56 -0.21 -7.81 1.79
C ALA A 56 -0.49 -7.81 0.29
N ALA A 57 -1.16 -8.84 -0.22
CA ALA A 57 -1.52 -8.93 -1.64
C ALA A 57 -2.43 -7.77 -2.08
N LEU A 58 -3.26 -7.25 -1.18
CA LEU A 58 -4.16 -6.13 -1.49
C LEU A 58 -3.43 -4.78 -1.53
N VAL A 59 -2.37 -4.60 -0.76
CA VAL A 59 -1.78 -3.27 -0.54
C VAL A 59 -0.33 -3.12 -1.03
N GLU A 60 0.41 -4.22 -1.22
CA GLU A 60 1.86 -4.18 -1.48
C GLU A 60 2.22 -3.34 -2.71
N GLU A 61 1.52 -3.53 -3.81
CA GLU A 61 1.75 -2.79 -5.05
C GLU A 61 1.60 -1.28 -4.83
N HIS A 62 0.57 -0.89 -4.10
CA HIS A 62 0.26 0.51 -3.84
C HIS A 62 1.23 1.14 -2.84
N ALA A 63 1.63 0.39 -1.83
CA ALA A 63 2.65 0.84 -0.86
C ALA A 63 3.99 1.09 -1.57
N LYS A 64 4.40 0.16 -2.43
CA LYS A 64 5.64 0.31 -3.23
C LYS A 64 5.56 1.48 -4.20
N ALA A 65 4.42 1.66 -4.85
CA ALA A 65 4.23 2.75 -5.83
C ALA A 65 4.38 4.12 -5.16
N ILE A 66 3.75 4.32 -4.01
CA ILE A 66 3.85 5.58 -3.25
C ILE A 66 5.29 5.80 -2.77
N MET A 67 5.94 4.77 -2.26
CA MET A 67 7.34 4.87 -1.83
C MET A 67 8.24 5.29 -2.99
N ASN A 68 8.04 4.70 -4.16
CA ASN A 68 8.82 5.03 -5.36
C ASN A 68 8.60 6.49 -5.81
N ILE A 69 7.36 6.98 -5.80
CA ILE A 69 7.06 8.37 -6.14
C ILE A 69 7.78 9.31 -5.17
N PHE A 70 7.70 9.01 -3.88
CA PHE A 70 8.31 9.80 -2.82
C PHE A 70 9.83 9.84 -2.94
N MET A 71 10.47 8.69 -3.13
CA MET A 71 11.92 8.58 -3.27
C MET A 71 12.42 9.25 -4.56
N SER A 72 11.70 9.11 -5.67
CA SER A 72 12.03 9.79 -6.92
C SER A 72 12.00 11.30 -6.79
N ALA A 73 11.01 11.83 -6.09
CA ALA A 73 10.90 13.26 -5.83
C ALA A 73 12.11 13.78 -5.06
N GLN A 74 12.58 13.02 -4.07
CA GLN A 74 13.76 13.40 -3.29
C GLN A 74 15.04 13.35 -4.12
N GLU A 75 15.19 12.33 -4.96
CA GLU A 75 16.35 12.21 -5.84
C GLU A 75 16.40 13.37 -6.83
N ASP A 76 15.29 13.72 -7.43
CA ASP A 76 15.19 14.85 -8.37
C ASP A 76 15.58 16.16 -7.68
N PHE A 77 15.09 16.36 -6.46
CA PHE A 77 15.43 17.55 -5.67
C PHE A 77 16.93 17.64 -5.36
N LYS A 78 17.56 16.51 -5.01
CA LYS A 78 19.00 16.46 -4.70
C LYS A 78 19.88 16.80 -5.90
N LYS A 79 19.43 16.47 -7.11
CA LYS A 79 20.18 16.71 -8.34
C LYS A 79 20.17 18.18 -8.75
N LEU A 80 19.31 19.00 -8.18
CA LEU A 80 19.25 20.42 -8.49
C LEU A 80 20.45 21.14 -7.91
N PRO A 81 21.01 22.16 -8.64
CA PRO A 81 21.99 23.07 -8.06
C PRO A 81 21.43 23.77 -6.84
N GLU A 82 22.28 24.08 -5.88
CA GLU A 82 21.90 24.79 -4.63
C GLU A 82 21.08 26.05 -4.91
N GLU A 83 21.45 26.80 -5.97
CA GLU A 83 20.77 28.03 -6.36
C GLU A 83 19.33 27.78 -6.81
N GLU A 84 19.08 26.62 -7.43
CA GLU A 84 17.75 26.28 -7.95
C GLU A 84 16.87 25.59 -6.92
N LYS A 85 17.46 24.98 -5.86
CA LYS A 85 16.70 24.29 -4.83
C LYS A 85 15.64 25.18 -4.16
N ALA A 86 16.03 26.41 -3.86
CA ALA A 86 15.12 27.38 -3.22
C ALA A 86 13.97 27.78 -4.15
N ASN A 87 14.27 27.93 -5.46
CA ASN A 87 13.27 28.35 -6.45
C ASN A 87 12.34 27.21 -6.88
N HIS A 88 12.85 25.97 -6.91
CA HIS A 88 12.09 24.80 -7.34
C HIS A 88 11.32 24.09 -6.21
N MET A 89 11.61 24.43 -4.97
CA MET A 89 10.94 23.83 -3.81
C MET A 89 9.41 23.93 -3.87
N GLY A 90 8.89 25.01 -4.45
CA GLY A 90 7.46 25.21 -4.59
C GLY A 90 6.83 24.41 -5.73
N VAL A 91 7.50 24.37 -6.90
CA VAL A 91 6.94 23.80 -8.13
C VAL A 91 7.09 22.27 -8.13
N GLU A 92 8.28 21.76 -7.87
CA GLU A 92 8.53 20.31 -7.86
C GLU A 92 7.82 19.62 -6.71
N SER A 93 7.79 20.24 -5.53
CA SER A 93 7.05 19.71 -4.38
C SER A 93 5.56 19.63 -4.68
N ARG A 94 4.99 20.60 -5.39
CA ARG A 94 3.59 20.59 -5.81
C ARG A 94 3.33 19.46 -6.81
N THR A 95 4.21 19.31 -7.81
CA THR A 95 4.06 18.26 -8.82
C THR A 95 4.12 16.86 -8.16
N SER A 96 5.10 16.64 -7.29
CA SER A 96 5.25 15.38 -6.58
C SER A 96 4.08 15.12 -5.63
N LEU A 97 3.66 16.16 -4.90
CA LEU A 97 2.51 16.06 -4.01
C LEU A 97 1.23 15.75 -4.79
N ASN A 98 1.03 16.39 -5.94
CA ASN A 98 -0.12 16.10 -6.79
C ASN A 98 -0.12 14.66 -7.28
N LYS A 99 1.03 14.12 -7.68
CA LYS A 99 1.16 12.72 -8.09
C LYS A 99 0.79 11.77 -6.95
N ILE A 100 1.27 12.07 -5.73
CA ILE A 100 0.96 11.27 -4.54
C ILE A 100 -0.54 11.32 -4.25
N VAL A 101 -1.13 12.53 -4.22
CA VAL A 101 -2.56 12.72 -3.95
C VAL A 101 -3.42 12.01 -4.99
N ASP A 102 -3.08 12.17 -6.27
CA ASP A 102 -3.81 11.53 -7.37
C ASP A 102 -3.77 10.01 -7.25
N TYR A 103 -2.58 9.46 -6.96
CA TYR A 103 -2.43 8.01 -6.80
C TYR A 103 -3.24 7.49 -5.61
N ILE A 104 -3.17 8.17 -4.47
CA ILE A 104 -3.94 7.81 -3.27
C ILE A 104 -5.44 7.88 -3.57
N TYR A 105 -5.89 8.91 -4.28
CA TYR A 105 -7.29 9.07 -4.63
C TYR A 105 -7.78 7.94 -5.55
N GLU A 106 -6.97 7.57 -6.55
CA GLU A 106 -7.29 6.48 -7.48
C GLU A 106 -7.34 5.11 -6.78
N HIS A 107 -6.58 4.95 -5.69
CA HIS A 107 -6.49 3.71 -4.92
C HIS A 107 -6.87 3.94 -3.46
N PHE A 108 -7.93 4.69 -3.25
CA PHE A 108 -8.34 5.18 -1.93
C PHE A 108 -8.56 4.04 -0.93
N ASP A 109 -9.23 2.98 -1.33
CA ASP A 109 -9.54 1.86 -0.43
C ASP A 109 -8.27 1.17 0.05
N GLU A 110 -7.30 0.96 -0.85
CA GLU A 110 -6.03 0.32 -0.51
C GLU A 110 -5.23 1.19 0.47
N PHE A 111 -5.22 2.51 0.28
CA PHE A 111 -4.53 3.41 1.22
C PHE A 111 -5.27 3.54 2.54
N LYS A 112 -6.60 3.44 2.53
CA LYS A 112 -7.38 3.36 3.77
C LYS A 112 -6.99 2.12 4.57
N LEU A 113 -6.79 0.98 3.89
CA LEU A 113 -6.30 -0.24 4.53
C LEU A 113 -4.92 -0.01 5.17
N ILE A 114 -3.98 0.56 4.42
CA ILE A 114 -2.60 0.78 4.89
C ILE A 114 -2.57 1.71 6.09
N ILE A 115 -3.29 2.82 6.03
CA ILE A 115 -3.18 3.90 7.01
C ILE A 115 -4.07 3.65 8.23
N CYS A 116 -5.30 3.15 8.01
CA CYS A 116 -6.31 3.07 9.07
C CYS A 116 -6.58 1.66 9.58
N LYS A 117 -6.26 0.63 8.80
CA LYS A 117 -6.72 -0.74 9.05
C LYS A 117 -5.59 -1.77 9.15
N SER A 118 -4.33 -1.33 9.21
CA SER A 118 -3.17 -2.22 9.08
C SER A 118 -2.53 -2.63 10.40
N GLU A 119 -3.11 -2.27 11.55
CA GLU A 119 -2.57 -2.66 12.85
C GLU A 119 -2.45 -4.18 12.95
N GLY A 120 -1.30 -4.66 13.37
CA GLY A 120 -0.97 -6.08 13.42
C GLY A 120 -0.28 -6.61 12.16
N THR A 121 -0.13 -5.78 11.13
CA THR A 121 0.60 -6.14 9.90
C THR A 121 1.94 -5.40 9.84
N SER A 122 2.78 -5.78 8.87
CA SER A 122 4.03 -5.08 8.59
C SER A 122 3.81 -3.65 8.08
N TYR A 123 2.59 -3.27 7.74
CA TYR A 123 2.24 -1.94 7.23
C TYR A 123 1.75 -0.98 8.30
N GLU A 124 1.62 -1.41 9.55
CA GLU A 124 1.04 -0.56 10.62
C GLU A 124 1.80 0.75 10.84
N ASN A 125 3.09 0.76 10.54
CA ASN A 125 3.94 1.95 10.68
C ASN A 125 4.40 2.48 9.32
N PHE A 126 3.62 2.28 8.28
CA PHE A 126 4.03 2.61 6.91
C PHE A 126 4.46 4.07 6.76
N ILE A 127 3.65 5.01 7.23
CA ILE A 127 3.96 6.44 7.13
C ILE A 127 5.23 6.77 7.92
N HIS A 128 5.33 6.26 9.15
CA HIS A 128 6.52 6.46 9.99
C HIS A 128 7.77 5.92 9.31
N ASN A 129 7.71 4.71 8.76
CA ASN A 129 8.83 4.09 8.08
C ASN A 129 9.22 4.85 6.81
N MET A 130 8.25 5.35 6.06
CA MET A 130 8.49 6.15 4.86
C MET A 130 9.25 7.44 5.21
N VAL A 131 8.82 8.13 6.25
CA VAL A 131 9.47 9.36 6.74
C VAL A 131 10.89 9.05 7.25
N ALA A 132 11.05 7.96 8.00
CA ALA A 132 12.36 7.56 8.55
C ALA A 132 13.37 7.21 7.45
N VAL A 133 12.95 6.45 6.43
CA VAL A 133 13.79 6.11 5.28
C VAL A 133 14.19 7.37 4.53
N SER A 134 13.23 8.27 4.31
CA SER A 134 13.45 9.56 3.67
C SER A 134 14.50 10.40 4.42
N TYR A 135 14.34 10.51 5.73
CA TYR A 135 15.26 11.28 6.57
C TYR A 135 16.68 10.70 6.52
N THR A 136 16.82 9.40 6.64
CA THR A 136 18.10 8.70 6.56
C THR A 136 18.76 8.90 5.19
N HIS A 137 17.97 8.82 4.14
CA HIS A 137 18.44 9.00 2.76
C HIS A 137 18.94 10.43 2.51
N LEU A 138 18.21 11.43 2.98
CA LEU A 138 18.63 12.83 2.90
C LEU A 138 19.91 13.09 3.69
N ARG A 139 19.98 12.55 4.91
CA ARG A 139 21.12 12.75 5.81
C ARG A 139 22.41 12.10 5.30
N ALA A 140 22.31 10.96 4.63
CA ALA A 140 23.47 10.24 4.08
C ALA A 140 24.21 11.04 3.02
N HIS A 141 23.63 12.09 2.46
CA HIS A 141 24.22 12.92 1.41
C HIS A 141 24.62 14.32 1.90
N GLU A 142 24.51 14.58 3.20
CA GLU A 142 25.11 15.76 3.82
C GLU A 142 26.59 15.50 4.07
#